data_7a0798346688c375590a89b8aecd6d53
#
_entry.id   7a0798346688c375590a89b8aecd6d53
#
_cell.length_a   1.000
_cell.length_b   1.000
_cell.length_c   1.000
_cell.angle_alpha   90.00
_cell.angle_beta   90.00
_cell.angle_gamma   90.00
#
_symmetry.space_group_name_H-M   'P 1'
#
loop_
_entity.id
_entity.type
_entity.pdbx_description
1 polymer ?
#
loop_
_entity_poly.entity_id
_entity_poly.type
_entity_poly.pdbx_seq_one_letter_code
_entity_poly.pdbx_strand_id
1 'polypeptide(L)'
;MPTYVVLAKWTDQGIRAVKESPRRLDATRKSIEAAGGKLLGFYLTMGRYDEVLIVEGPSDEVTATLALSAGSEGNVRTETLRAFPEAEYRNIIAKIP
;
A
#
# COMPACT_ATOMS: atom_id res chain seq x y z
N MET A 1 -2.60 -5.99 13.85
CA MET A 1 -3.28 -5.56 12.62
C MET A 1 -2.66 -6.24 11.42
N PRO A 2 -3.45 -6.63 10.42
CA PRO A 2 -2.89 -7.19 9.19
C PRO A 2 -1.89 -6.27 8.50
N THR A 3 -0.89 -6.87 7.89
CA THR A 3 0.13 -6.17 7.11
C THR A 3 -0.11 -6.40 5.63
N TYR A 4 0.12 -5.37 4.83
CA TYR A 4 -0.05 -5.40 3.39
C TYR A 4 1.15 -4.81 2.70
N VAL A 5 1.54 -5.41 1.57
CA VAL A 5 2.50 -4.82 0.64
C VAL A 5 1.68 -4.29 -0.53
N VAL A 6 1.74 -3.00 -0.76
CA VAL A 6 1.02 -2.34 -1.84
C VAL A 6 2.02 -1.97 -2.92
N LEU A 7 1.82 -2.51 -4.11
CA LEU A 7 2.64 -2.23 -5.27
C LEU A 7 1.86 -1.25 -6.15
N ALA A 8 2.43 -0.10 -6.43
CA ALA A 8 1.75 0.94 -7.17
C ALA A 8 2.44 1.28 -8.48
N LYS A 9 1.64 1.51 -9.51
CA LYS A 9 2.11 2.02 -10.80
C LYS A 9 1.42 3.34 -11.08
N TRP A 10 2.19 4.35 -11.47
CA TRP A 10 1.60 5.58 -11.95
C TRP A 10 0.87 5.33 -13.28
N THR A 11 -0.29 5.94 -13.42
CA THR A 11 -0.97 6.05 -14.71
C THR A 11 -0.27 7.12 -15.56
N ASP A 12 -0.69 7.28 -16.80
CA ASP A 12 -0.19 8.39 -17.64
C ASP A 12 -0.41 9.74 -16.96
N GLN A 13 -1.58 9.90 -16.33
CA GLN A 13 -1.89 11.12 -15.57
C GLN A 13 -0.93 11.30 -14.39
N GLY A 14 -0.69 10.22 -13.63
CA GLY A 14 0.15 10.26 -12.45
C GLY A 14 1.61 10.56 -12.78
N ILE A 15 2.15 9.93 -13.82
CA ILE A 15 3.56 10.16 -14.18
C ILE A 15 3.77 11.56 -14.76
N ARG A 16 2.80 12.12 -15.50
CA ARG A 16 2.91 13.48 -15.98
C ARG A 16 3.00 14.50 -14.85
N ALA A 17 2.34 14.22 -13.74
CA ALA A 17 2.35 15.08 -12.55
C ALA A 17 3.23 14.49 -11.45
N VAL A 18 4.31 13.80 -11.79
CA VAL A 18 5.14 13.08 -10.82
C VAL A 18 5.76 13.99 -9.76
N LYS A 19 5.98 15.26 -10.09
CA LYS A 19 6.51 16.22 -9.12
C LYS A 19 5.58 16.45 -7.94
N GLU A 20 4.29 16.14 -8.10
CA GLU A 20 3.30 16.22 -7.03
C GLU A 20 3.22 14.93 -6.20
N SER A 21 3.94 13.88 -6.58
CA SER A 21 3.84 12.59 -5.91
C SER A 21 4.20 12.64 -4.42
N PRO A 22 5.18 13.44 -3.95
CA PRO A 22 5.45 13.55 -2.51
C PRO A 22 4.24 14.08 -1.73
N ARG A 23 3.52 15.05 -2.29
CA ARG A 23 2.32 15.59 -1.64
C ARG A 23 1.20 14.55 -1.63
N ARG A 24 1.06 13.77 -2.70
CA ARG A 24 0.10 12.67 -2.75
C ARG A 24 0.42 11.60 -1.73
N LEU A 25 1.72 11.33 -1.52
CA LEU A 25 2.16 10.39 -0.48
C LEU A 25 1.76 10.87 0.91
N ASP A 26 1.96 12.15 1.20
CA ASP A 26 1.56 12.72 2.49
C ASP A 26 0.05 12.58 2.70
N ALA A 27 -0.74 12.83 1.67
CA ALA A 27 -2.20 12.66 1.74
C ALA A 27 -2.58 11.18 1.96
N THR A 28 -1.88 10.26 1.31
CA THR A 28 -2.09 8.82 1.49
C THR A 28 -1.80 8.40 2.92
N ARG A 29 -0.69 8.87 3.49
CA ARG A 29 -0.35 8.59 4.88
C ARG A 29 -1.46 9.05 5.82
N LYS A 30 -1.97 10.25 5.61
CA LYS A 30 -3.06 10.78 6.44
C LYS A 30 -4.33 9.95 6.30
N SER A 31 -4.65 9.51 5.09
CA SER A 31 -5.84 8.68 4.84
C SER A 31 -5.72 7.32 5.55
N ILE A 32 -4.53 6.72 5.50
CA ILE A 32 -4.26 5.45 6.19
C ILE A 32 -4.44 5.62 7.69
N GLU A 33 -3.85 6.68 8.26
CA GLU A 33 -3.94 6.96 9.69
C GLU A 33 -5.36 7.28 10.12
N ALA A 34 -6.11 8.04 9.33
CA ALA A 34 -7.50 8.36 9.60
C ALA A 34 -8.38 7.10 9.59
N ALA A 35 -8.02 6.09 8.83
CA ALA A 35 -8.72 4.80 8.78
C ALA A 35 -8.29 3.83 9.90
N GLY A 36 -7.37 4.25 10.76
CA GLY A 36 -6.89 3.42 11.86
C GLY A 36 -5.67 2.57 11.53
N GLY A 37 -5.07 2.78 10.37
CA GLY A 37 -3.87 2.06 9.95
C GLY A 37 -2.60 2.85 10.16
N LYS A 38 -1.51 2.34 9.59
CA LYS A 38 -0.19 2.95 9.69
C LYS A 38 0.62 2.65 8.44
N LEU A 39 1.29 3.65 7.90
CA LEU A 39 2.28 3.47 6.84
C LEU A 39 3.62 3.14 7.48
N LEU A 40 4.07 1.90 7.34
CA LEU A 40 5.32 1.41 7.94
C LEU A 40 6.54 1.74 7.09
N GLY A 41 6.37 1.82 5.78
CA GLY A 41 7.48 2.08 4.88
C GLY A 41 7.00 2.47 3.50
N PHE A 42 7.82 3.26 2.82
CA PHE A 42 7.58 3.66 1.45
C PHE A 42 8.89 3.59 0.68
N TYR A 43 8.84 3.08 -0.55
CA TYR A 43 10.01 3.01 -1.43
C TYR A 43 9.64 3.37 -2.85
N LEU A 44 10.44 4.23 -3.47
CA LEU A 44 10.43 4.39 -4.92
C LEU A 44 11.20 3.21 -5.50
N THR A 45 10.65 2.56 -6.50
CA THR A 45 11.32 1.42 -7.15
C THR A 45 11.49 1.67 -8.64
N MET A 46 12.43 0.94 -9.23
CA MET A 46 12.65 0.94 -10.68
C MET A 46 12.20 -0.42 -11.21
N GLY A 47 11.54 -0.42 -12.37
CA GLY A 47 11.06 -1.65 -12.99
C GLY A 47 9.56 -1.65 -13.18
N ARG A 48 8.94 -2.79 -12.96
CA ARG A 48 7.51 -2.97 -13.24
C ARG A 48 6.61 -2.09 -12.37
N TYR A 49 6.99 -1.88 -11.12
CA TYR A 49 6.23 -1.04 -10.19
C TYR A 49 7.05 0.19 -9.85
N ASP A 50 6.36 1.30 -9.60
CA ASP A 50 7.01 2.57 -9.32
C ASP A 50 7.16 2.82 -7.83
N GLU A 51 6.22 2.32 -7.03
CA GLU A 51 6.23 2.55 -5.60
C GLU A 51 5.86 1.27 -4.86
N VAL A 52 6.46 1.07 -3.69
CA VAL A 52 6.12 -0.01 -2.77
C VAL A 52 5.80 0.59 -1.42
N LEU A 53 4.62 0.29 -0.89
CA LEU A 53 4.21 0.75 0.43
C LEU A 53 4.00 -0.47 1.33
N ILE A 54 4.48 -0.37 2.56
CA ILE A 54 4.22 -1.37 3.60
C ILE A 54 3.23 -0.73 4.55
N VAL A 55 2.07 -1.35 4.71
CA VAL A 55 0.93 -0.76 5.43
C VAL A 55 0.38 -1.75 6.45
N GLU A 56 0.08 -1.26 7.65
CA GLU A 56 -0.81 -1.96 8.57
C GLU A 56 -2.20 -1.38 8.42
N GLY A 57 -3.21 -2.25 8.29
CA GLY A 57 -4.59 -1.83 8.21
C GLY A 57 -5.46 -2.64 9.17
N PRO A 58 -6.60 -2.06 9.63
CA PRO A 58 -7.49 -2.77 10.56
C PRO A 58 -8.10 -4.04 9.97
N SER A 59 -8.38 -4.04 8.67
CA SER A 59 -9.00 -5.19 8.00
C SER A 59 -8.77 -5.12 6.49
N ASP A 60 -9.05 -6.23 5.82
CA ASP A 60 -8.97 -6.29 4.36
C ASP A 60 -9.94 -5.28 3.72
N GLU A 61 -11.14 -5.14 4.28
CA GLU A 61 -12.15 -4.23 3.76
C GLU A 61 -11.70 -2.78 3.80
N VAL A 62 -11.08 -2.36 4.91
CA VAL A 62 -10.54 -1.01 5.04
C VAL A 62 -9.42 -0.78 4.06
N THR A 63 -8.51 -1.74 3.94
CA THR A 63 -7.38 -1.64 3.00
C THR A 63 -7.87 -1.60 1.54
N ALA A 64 -8.86 -2.41 1.20
CA ALA A 64 -9.47 -2.39 -0.13
C ALA A 64 -10.12 -1.03 -0.43
N THR A 65 -10.80 -0.45 0.56
CA THR A 65 -11.41 0.87 0.42
C THR A 65 -10.36 1.94 0.13
N LEU A 66 -9.25 1.91 0.85
CA LEU A 66 -8.15 2.84 0.64
C LEU A 66 -7.54 2.68 -0.76
N ALA A 67 -7.35 1.44 -1.22
CA ALA A 67 -6.80 1.16 -2.54
C ALA A 67 -7.73 1.68 -3.66
N LEU A 68 -9.02 1.44 -3.53
CA LEU A 68 -10.00 1.91 -4.51
C LEU A 68 -10.09 3.44 -4.52
N SER A 69 -10.05 4.05 -3.34
CA SER A 69 -10.05 5.51 -3.22
C SER A 69 -8.85 6.12 -3.93
N ALA A 70 -7.66 5.58 -3.68
CA ALA A 70 -6.45 6.04 -4.36
C ALA A 70 -6.55 5.85 -5.87
N GLY A 71 -7.01 4.69 -6.32
CA GLY A 71 -7.21 4.42 -7.74
C GLY A 71 -8.20 5.35 -8.41
N SER A 72 -9.25 5.73 -7.69
CA SER A 72 -10.30 6.60 -8.23
C SER A 72 -9.82 8.02 -8.54
N GLU A 73 -8.74 8.46 -7.92
CA GLU A 73 -8.13 9.75 -8.21
C GLU A 73 -7.40 9.76 -9.55
N GLY A 74 -7.12 8.60 -10.11
CA GLY A 74 -6.59 8.45 -11.46
C GLY A 74 -5.08 8.52 -11.58
N ASN A 75 -4.34 8.68 -10.49
CA ASN A 75 -2.88 8.84 -10.54
C ASN A 75 -2.12 7.53 -10.43
N VAL A 76 -2.72 6.51 -9.82
CA VAL A 76 -2.09 5.20 -9.60
C VAL A 76 -3.07 4.07 -9.80
N ARG A 77 -2.52 2.91 -10.17
CA ARG A 77 -3.19 1.61 -10.03
C ARG A 77 -2.34 0.79 -9.07
N THR A 78 -3.00 0.06 -8.20
CA THR A 78 -2.30 -0.68 -7.15
C THR A 78 -2.57 -2.17 -7.23
N GLU A 79 -1.62 -2.94 -6.73
CA GLU A 79 -1.77 -4.36 -6.46
C GLU A 79 -1.44 -4.55 -4.98
N THR A 80 -2.38 -5.08 -4.20
CA THR A 80 -2.21 -5.22 -2.76
C THR A 80 -2.02 -6.70 -2.43
N LEU A 81 -0.94 -6.98 -1.71
CA LEU A 81 -0.61 -8.32 -1.25
C LEU A 81 -0.81 -8.39 0.26
N ARG A 82 -1.58 -9.38 0.72
CA ARG A 82 -1.65 -9.67 2.14
C ARG A 82 -0.29 -10.22 2.56
N ALA A 83 0.36 -9.59 3.52
CA ALA A 83 1.69 -9.95 3.96
C ALA A 83 1.66 -10.45 5.40
N PHE A 84 2.59 -11.35 5.71
CA PHE A 84 2.72 -11.93 7.04
C PHE A 84 4.14 -11.64 7.53
N PRO A 85 4.31 -10.79 8.56
CA PRO A 85 5.62 -10.57 9.16
C PRO A 85 6.23 -11.89 9.64
N GLU A 86 7.53 -11.91 9.84
CA GLU A 86 8.28 -13.15 10.11
C GLU A 86 7.68 -13.97 11.25
N ALA A 87 7.28 -13.33 12.36
CA ALA A 87 6.71 -14.05 13.49
C ALA A 87 5.42 -14.79 13.10
N GLU A 88 4.56 -14.14 12.33
CA GLU A 88 3.32 -14.78 11.83
C GLU A 88 3.64 -15.88 10.84
N TYR A 89 4.61 -15.66 9.96
CA TYR A 89 5.09 -16.66 9.01
C TYR A 89 5.53 -17.93 9.76
N ARG A 90 6.32 -17.78 10.81
CA ARG A 90 6.80 -18.94 11.59
C ARG A 90 5.64 -19.70 12.23
N ASN A 91 4.64 -18.99 12.73
CA ASN A 91 3.45 -19.61 13.30
C ASN A 91 2.64 -20.39 12.25
N ILE A 92 2.53 -19.84 11.04
CA ILE A 92 1.83 -20.53 9.94
C ILE A 92 2.57 -21.82 9.60
N ILE A 93 3.87 -21.76 9.43
CA ILE A 93 4.68 -22.93 9.08
C ILE A 93 4.58 -24.00 10.17
N ALA A 94 4.57 -23.59 11.43
CA ALA A 94 4.49 -24.54 12.55
C ALA A 94 3.19 -25.35 12.58
N LYS A 95 2.15 -24.89 11.88
CA LYS A 95 0.86 -25.59 11.82
C LYS A 95 0.75 -26.55 10.64
N ILE A 96 1.74 -26.59 9.78
CA ILE A 96 1.74 -27.54 8.66
C ILE A 96 2.05 -28.92 9.23
N PRO A 97 1.19 -29.95 8.93
CA PRO A 97 1.40 -31.29 9.45
C PRO A 97 2.67 -31.95 8.90
#